data_3f1b79eb534c41313a972dc9c63c2a46
#
_entry.id   3f1b79eb534c41313a972dc9c63c2a46
#
_cell.length_a   1.000
_cell.length_b   1.000
_cell.length_c   1.000
_cell.angle_alpha   90.00
_cell.angle_beta   90.00
_cell.angle_gamma   90.00
#
_symmetry.space_group_name_H-M   'P 1'
#
loop_
_entity.id
_entity.type
_entity.pdbx_description
1 polymer ?
#
loop_
_entity_poly.entity_id
_entity_poly.type
_entity_poly.pdbx_seq_one_letter_code
_entity_poly.pdbx_strand_id
1 'polypeptide(L)'
;MKRIVFILVLSLLLGACERKKETVIRMETSLGNIRLKLYDETVLHRDNILKLIREGYYNGMLFHRVIKDFMIQTGDPDSKSARPGMVLGANDIGYTLKAEIVPKYFHKRGVLAAAREADNINPERSSSGSHFYIVQGRIFTPDIIDEEIEKINNKRYTALFNRLQQACEGEILKYQLANDYEKLMQLNEKLSDTTRLLFDQVKLKLPGEQRAA
;
A
#
# COMPACT_ATOMS: atom_id res chain seq x y z
N MET A 1 -60.54 -7.85 -6.88
CA MET A 1 -59.55 -6.80 -6.52
C MET A 1 -58.31 -7.32 -5.76
N LYS A 2 -58.38 -8.35 -4.92
CA LYS A 2 -57.21 -8.86 -4.15
C LYS A 2 -56.11 -9.52 -4.99
N ARG A 3 -56.42 -10.08 -6.17
CA ARG A 3 -55.42 -10.76 -7.03
C ARG A 3 -54.55 -9.80 -7.84
N ILE A 4 -55.03 -8.62 -8.17
CA ILE A 4 -54.27 -7.60 -8.94
C ILE A 4 -53.23 -6.92 -8.08
N VAL A 5 -53.50 -6.70 -6.79
CA VAL A 5 -52.55 -6.10 -5.83
C VAL A 5 -51.36 -7.01 -5.57
N PHE A 6 -51.54 -8.34 -5.58
CA PHE A 6 -50.50 -9.31 -5.36
C PHE A 6 -49.47 -9.37 -6.54
N ILE A 7 -49.97 -9.21 -7.77
CA ILE A 7 -49.14 -9.18 -8.97
C ILE A 7 -48.32 -7.88 -9.03
N LEU A 8 -48.90 -6.74 -8.60
CA LEU A 8 -48.24 -5.43 -8.58
C LEU A 8 -47.13 -5.37 -7.50
N VAL A 9 -47.30 -6.03 -6.35
CA VAL A 9 -46.27 -6.13 -5.29
C VAL A 9 -45.13 -7.07 -5.69
N LEU A 10 -45.42 -8.16 -6.41
CA LEU A 10 -44.43 -9.10 -6.88
C LEU A 10 -43.57 -8.52 -8.04
N SER A 11 -44.13 -7.64 -8.88
CA SER A 11 -43.39 -6.94 -9.94
C SER A 11 -42.42 -5.87 -9.39
N LEU A 12 -42.73 -5.27 -8.23
CA LEU A 12 -41.86 -4.30 -7.54
C LEU A 12 -40.63 -4.97 -6.88
N LEU A 13 -40.69 -6.27 -6.58
CA LEU A 13 -39.57 -7.03 -5.98
C LEU A 13 -38.55 -7.56 -7.01
N LEU A 14 -38.88 -7.50 -8.31
CA LEU A 14 -37.97 -7.96 -9.38
C LEU A 14 -37.06 -6.86 -9.94
N GLY A 15 -37.14 -5.66 -9.44
CA GLY A 15 -36.48 -4.48 -10.03
C GLY A 15 -35.39 -3.85 -9.22
N ALA A 16 -34.35 -4.57 -8.75
CA ALA A 16 -33.11 -3.89 -8.34
C ALA A 16 -31.96 -4.86 -8.06
N CYS A 17 -31.59 -5.65 -9.03
CA CYS A 17 -30.21 -6.12 -9.06
C CYS A 17 -29.47 -5.29 -10.12
N GLU A 18 -29.29 -4.00 -9.86
CA GLU A 18 -28.35 -3.20 -10.63
C GLU A 18 -26.96 -3.83 -10.42
N ARG A 19 -26.51 -4.61 -11.39
CA ARG A 19 -25.10 -5.01 -11.46
C ARG A 19 -24.28 -3.73 -11.49
N LYS A 20 -23.64 -3.42 -10.37
CA LYS A 20 -22.72 -2.29 -10.26
C LYS A 20 -21.72 -2.39 -11.42
N LYS A 21 -21.79 -1.45 -12.36
CA LYS A 21 -20.99 -1.48 -13.57
C LYS A 21 -19.53 -1.28 -13.18
N GLU A 22 -18.71 -2.32 -13.40
CA GLU A 22 -17.28 -2.25 -13.12
C GLU A 22 -16.61 -1.19 -14.01
N THR A 23 -15.77 -0.34 -13.41
CA THR A 23 -14.95 0.61 -14.17
C THR A 23 -13.73 -0.10 -14.72
N VAL A 24 -13.70 -0.30 -16.03
CA VAL A 24 -12.59 -0.95 -16.73
C VAL A 24 -11.97 0.03 -17.72
N ILE A 25 -10.64 0.12 -17.70
CA ILE A 25 -9.85 0.89 -18.67
C ILE A 25 -9.01 -0.06 -19.52
N ARG A 26 -8.68 0.38 -20.75
CA ARG A 26 -7.75 -0.30 -21.64
C ARG A 26 -6.55 0.60 -21.89
N MET A 27 -5.38 0.07 -21.62
CA MET A 27 -4.10 0.70 -21.92
C MET A 27 -3.52 0.03 -23.17
N GLU A 28 -3.32 0.79 -24.22
CA GLU A 28 -2.70 0.32 -25.46
C GLU A 28 -1.20 0.62 -25.40
N THR A 29 -0.38 -0.39 -25.58
CA THR A 29 1.08 -0.26 -25.57
C THR A 29 1.69 -0.87 -26.83
N SER A 30 2.95 -0.51 -27.13
CA SER A 30 3.71 -1.11 -28.24
C SER A 30 3.92 -2.63 -28.10
N LEU A 31 3.73 -3.18 -26.89
CA LEU A 31 3.89 -4.61 -26.58
C LEU A 31 2.55 -5.34 -26.40
N GLY A 32 1.42 -4.63 -26.60
CA GLY A 32 0.08 -5.19 -26.47
C GLY A 32 -0.83 -4.42 -25.52
N ASN A 33 -2.06 -4.88 -25.39
CA ASN A 33 -3.10 -4.23 -24.62
C ASN A 33 -3.19 -4.78 -23.21
N ILE A 34 -3.33 -3.89 -22.21
CA ILE A 34 -3.55 -4.22 -20.80
C ILE A 34 -4.97 -3.78 -20.43
N ARG A 35 -5.75 -4.68 -19.84
CA ARG A 35 -7.07 -4.33 -19.28
C ARG A 35 -6.95 -4.22 -17.76
N LEU A 36 -7.41 -3.11 -17.21
CA LEU A 36 -7.32 -2.79 -15.79
C LEU A 36 -8.72 -2.48 -15.26
N LYS A 37 -9.06 -3.09 -14.12
CA LYS A 37 -10.27 -2.78 -13.37
C LYS A 37 -9.89 -1.79 -12.26
N LEU A 38 -10.62 -0.70 -12.17
CA LEU A 38 -10.46 0.27 -11.08
C LEU A 38 -11.44 -0.07 -9.95
N TYR A 39 -10.97 0.03 -8.71
CA TYR A 39 -11.79 -0.23 -7.53
C TYR A 39 -12.69 0.96 -7.22
N ASP A 40 -13.91 0.68 -6.78
CA ASP A 40 -14.90 1.72 -6.44
C ASP A 40 -14.60 2.37 -5.09
N GLU A 41 -13.94 1.66 -4.19
CA GLU A 41 -13.62 2.15 -2.85
C GLU A 41 -12.45 3.13 -2.81
N THR A 42 -11.64 3.20 -3.87
CA THR A 42 -10.56 4.20 -4.03
C THR A 42 -11.02 5.33 -4.95
N VAL A 43 -12.02 6.08 -4.50
CA VAL A 43 -12.77 7.04 -5.32
C VAL A 43 -11.89 8.15 -5.86
N LEU A 44 -11.03 8.75 -5.02
CA LEU A 44 -10.15 9.84 -5.43
C LEU A 44 -9.17 9.40 -6.52
N HIS A 45 -8.53 8.24 -6.33
CA HIS A 45 -7.57 7.69 -7.30
C HIS A 45 -8.28 7.25 -8.58
N ARG A 46 -9.44 6.58 -8.47
CA ARG A 46 -10.24 6.16 -9.63
C ARG A 46 -10.65 7.36 -10.47
N ASP A 47 -11.25 8.36 -9.86
CA ASP A 47 -11.80 9.50 -10.59
C ASP A 47 -10.70 10.38 -11.17
N ASN A 48 -9.56 10.52 -10.48
CA ASN A 48 -8.40 11.22 -10.99
C ASN A 48 -7.80 10.51 -12.22
N ILE A 49 -7.55 9.21 -12.18
CA ILE A 49 -7.00 8.50 -13.34
C ILE A 49 -7.97 8.55 -14.54
N LEU A 50 -9.28 8.46 -14.30
CA LEU A 50 -10.29 8.60 -15.35
C LEU A 50 -10.31 10.00 -15.96
N LYS A 51 -10.14 11.05 -15.14
CA LYS A 51 -9.99 12.42 -15.62
C LYS A 51 -8.79 12.53 -16.54
N LEU A 52 -7.61 12.09 -16.10
CA LEU A 52 -6.37 12.17 -16.86
C LEU A 52 -6.40 11.36 -18.17
N ILE A 53 -7.10 10.21 -18.15
CA ILE A 53 -7.33 9.42 -19.37
C ILE A 53 -8.19 10.19 -20.37
N ARG A 54 -9.29 10.82 -19.92
CA ARG A 54 -10.17 11.61 -20.80
C ARG A 54 -9.45 12.83 -21.40
N GLU A 55 -8.52 13.40 -20.67
CA GLU A 55 -7.67 14.51 -21.11
C GLU A 55 -6.52 14.05 -22.04
N GLY A 56 -6.36 12.74 -22.26
CA GLY A 56 -5.27 12.17 -23.05
C GLY A 56 -3.88 12.34 -22.41
N TYR A 57 -3.85 12.61 -21.10
CA TYR A 57 -2.61 12.91 -20.37
C TYR A 57 -1.56 11.83 -20.51
N TYR A 58 -1.96 10.55 -20.47
CA TYR A 58 -1.04 9.41 -20.54
C TYR A 58 -0.59 9.04 -21.96
N ASN A 59 -1.17 9.65 -23.00
CA ASN A 59 -0.84 9.28 -24.38
C ASN A 59 0.63 9.61 -24.69
N GLY A 60 1.35 8.64 -25.24
CA GLY A 60 2.76 8.76 -25.61
C GLY A 60 3.76 8.70 -24.46
N MET A 61 3.32 8.45 -23.22
CA MET A 61 4.22 8.26 -22.08
C MET A 61 4.93 6.90 -22.13
N LEU A 62 6.11 6.85 -21.54
CA LEU A 62 6.90 5.65 -21.37
C LEU A 62 6.69 5.03 -19.97
N PHE A 63 6.87 3.72 -19.88
CA PHE A 63 7.21 3.11 -18.61
C PHE A 63 8.69 3.42 -18.33
N HIS A 64 8.92 4.51 -17.61
CA HIS A 64 10.25 5.07 -17.38
C HIS A 64 11.05 4.33 -16.30
N ARG A 65 10.41 3.50 -15.49
CA ARG A 65 11.06 2.72 -14.44
C ARG A 65 10.55 1.29 -14.47
N VAL A 66 11.48 0.35 -14.68
CA VAL A 66 11.20 -1.08 -14.74
C VAL A 66 12.14 -1.79 -13.79
N ILE A 67 11.60 -2.45 -12.78
CA ILE A 67 12.39 -3.24 -11.81
C ILE A 67 11.87 -4.67 -11.82
N LYS A 68 12.75 -5.60 -12.17
CA LYS A 68 12.48 -7.03 -12.18
C LYS A 68 11.97 -7.47 -10.79
N ASP A 69 11.00 -8.35 -10.79
CA ASP A 69 10.37 -8.93 -9.58
C ASP A 69 9.73 -7.89 -8.66
N PHE A 70 9.51 -6.67 -9.15
CA PHE A 70 8.85 -5.61 -8.42
C PHE A 70 7.71 -4.96 -9.23
N MET A 71 8.01 -4.06 -10.18
CA MET A 71 6.97 -3.30 -10.90
C MET A 71 7.47 -2.63 -12.18
N ILE A 72 6.52 -2.16 -12.99
CA ILE A 72 6.74 -1.19 -14.07
C ILE A 72 5.97 0.10 -13.74
N GLN A 73 6.61 1.26 -13.86
CA GLN A 73 6.07 2.57 -13.46
C GLN A 73 6.05 3.55 -14.63
N THR A 74 4.98 4.35 -14.70
CA THR A 74 4.77 5.42 -15.69
C THR A 74 4.15 6.65 -15.01
N GLY A 75 3.82 7.70 -15.79
CA GLY A 75 3.13 8.89 -15.31
C GLY A 75 3.94 10.18 -15.34
N ASP A 76 5.25 10.10 -15.65
CA ASP A 76 6.09 11.28 -15.84
C ASP A 76 5.81 11.93 -17.21
N PRO A 77 5.33 13.19 -17.25
CA PRO A 77 5.02 13.88 -18.50
C PRO A 77 6.23 14.09 -19.41
N ASP A 78 7.44 14.22 -18.85
CA ASP A 78 8.67 14.40 -19.63
C ASP A 78 9.02 13.16 -20.43
N SER A 79 8.49 12.00 -20.04
CA SER A 79 8.71 10.75 -20.78
C SER A 79 8.17 10.77 -22.21
N LYS A 80 7.24 11.68 -22.53
CA LYS A 80 6.72 11.84 -23.91
C LYS A 80 7.78 12.33 -24.91
N SER A 81 8.75 13.10 -24.43
CA SER A 81 9.83 13.67 -25.23
C SER A 81 11.21 13.16 -24.83
N ALA A 82 11.25 12.03 -24.16
CA ALA A 82 12.47 11.46 -23.59
C ALA A 82 13.52 11.15 -24.67
N ARG A 83 14.77 11.46 -24.36
CA ARG A 83 15.96 11.12 -25.16
C ARG A 83 16.86 10.15 -24.38
N PRO A 84 17.68 9.38 -25.05
CA PRO A 84 18.65 8.51 -24.37
C PRO A 84 19.51 9.28 -23.36
N GLY A 85 19.62 8.74 -22.12
CA GLY A 85 20.37 9.37 -21.03
C GLY A 85 19.58 10.40 -20.19
N MET A 86 18.34 10.70 -20.54
CA MET A 86 17.48 11.60 -19.76
C MET A 86 17.03 10.93 -18.48
N VAL A 87 17.14 11.63 -17.34
CA VAL A 87 16.62 11.17 -16.05
C VAL A 87 15.11 11.45 -16.00
N LEU A 88 14.33 10.43 -15.75
CA LEU A 88 12.87 10.48 -15.68
C LEU A 88 12.37 10.06 -14.30
N GLY A 89 11.12 10.40 -14.00
CA GLY A 89 10.45 10.02 -12.75
C GLY A 89 10.40 11.10 -11.68
N ALA A 90 10.99 12.28 -11.96
CA ALA A 90 11.00 13.43 -11.06
C ALA A 90 9.79 14.36 -11.25
N ASN A 91 9.25 14.46 -12.48
CA ASN A 91 8.16 15.37 -12.79
C ASN A 91 6.79 14.70 -12.62
N ASP A 92 5.85 15.45 -12.09
CA ASP A 92 4.47 15.05 -11.82
C ASP A 92 3.51 16.13 -12.36
N ILE A 93 2.22 15.86 -12.30
CA ILE A 93 1.16 16.78 -12.71
C ILE A 93 1.02 18.02 -11.80
N GLY A 94 1.79 18.07 -10.69
CA GLY A 94 1.84 19.23 -9.80
C GLY A 94 0.86 19.19 -8.62
N TYR A 95 0.22 18.06 -8.37
CA TYR A 95 -0.60 17.84 -7.18
C TYR A 95 -0.50 16.40 -6.67
N THR A 96 -0.87 16.20 -5.41
CA THR A 96 -0.94 14.89 -4.78
C THR A 96 -2.39 14.54 -4.42
N LEU A 97 -2.65 13.26 -4.24
CA LEU A 97 -3.92 12.71 -3.77
C LEU A 97 -3.78 12.20 -2.35
N LYS A 98 -4.79 12.46 -1.52
CA LYS A 98 -4.85 11.87 -0.19
C LYS A 98 -4.85 10.34 -0.27
N ALA A 99 -4.15 9.70 0.65
CA ALA A 99 -4.06 8.24 0.71
C ALA A 99 -5.43 7.57 0.84
N GLU A 100 -5.70 6.57 0.01
CA GLU A 100 -6.86 5.67 0.09
C GLU A 100 -6.37 4.22 0.24
N ILE A 101 -5.72 3.92 1.38
CA ILE A 101 -5.13 2.60 1.64
C ILE A 101 -6.22 1.68 2.18
N VAL A 102 -6.67 0.74 1.36
CA VAL A 102 -7.68 -0.26 1.70
C VAL A 102 -6.98 -1.61 1.91
N PRO A 103 -6.95 -2.17 3.13
CA PRO A 103 -6.13 -3.36 3.45
C PRO A 103 -6.38 -4.59 2.57
N LYS A 104 -7.60 -4.80 2.09
CA LYS A 104 -7.94 -5.92 1.19
C LYS A 104 -7.31 -5.78 -0.21
N TYR A 105 -6.87 -4.58 -0.61
CA TYR A 105 -6.23 -4.31 -1.90
C TYR A 105 -4.72 -4.25 -1.76
N PHE A 106 -4.11 -5.38 -1.44
CA PHE A 106 -2.66 -5.47 -1.33
C PHE A 106 -1.98 -5.63 -2.69
N HIS A 107 -0.67 -5.39 -2.73
CA HIS A 107 0.15 -5.33 -3.95
C HIS A 107 0.49 -6.72 -4.54
N LYS A 108 -0.51 -7.48 -4.91
CA LYS A 108 -0.29 -8.74 -5.65
C LYS A 108 0.01 -8.47 -7.12
N ARG A 109 0.55 -9.48 -7.83
CA ARG A 109 0.84 -9.40 -9.27
C ARG A 109 -0.37 -8.92 -10.08
N GLY A 110 -0.13 -7.95 -10.97
CA GLY A 110 -1.14 -7.34 -11.84
C GLY A 110 -1.92 -6.18 -11.21
N VAL A 111 -1.69 -5.84 -9.95
CA VAL A 111 -2.36 -4.68 -9.32
C VAL A 111 -1.79 -3.38 -9.88
N LEU A 112 -2.71 -2.45 -10.19
CA LEU A 112 -2.40 -1.05 -10.47
C LEU A 112 -2.38 -0.29 -9.14
N ALA A 113 -1.29 0.40 -8.84
CA ALA A 113 -1.15 1.20 -7.63
C ALA A 113 -0.58 2.58 -7.93
N ALA A 114 -1.03 3.60 -7.18
CA ALA A 114 -0.47 4.94 -7.27
C ALA A 114 0.93 4.97 -6.62
N ALA A 115 1.86 5.69 -7.27
CA ALA A 115 3.18 5.90 -6.70
C ALA A 115 3.16 6.96 -5.60
N ARG A 116 4.09 6.88 -4.66
CA ARG A 116 4.27 7.86 -3.59
C ARG A 116 5.71 7.86 -3.08
N GLU A 117 6.09 8.94 -2.44
CA GLU A 117 7.33 9.02 -1.71
C GLU A 117 7.33 8.15 -0.44
N ALA A 118 8.52 7.84 0.08
CA ALA A 118 8.70 7.04 1.28
C ALA A 118 8.17 7.76 2.53
N ASP A 119 7.79 7.01 3.57
CA ASP A 119 7.12 7.52 4.78
C ASP A 119 7.93 8.59 5.54
N ASN A 120 9.28 8.57 5.45
CA ASN A 120 10.15 9.57 6.05
C ASN A 120 10.12 10.93 5.34
N ILE A 121 9.72 10.97 4.06
CA ILE A 121 9.57 12.20 3.26
C ILE A 121 8.10 12.60 3.22
N ASN A 122 7.20 11.63 3.18
CA ASN A 122 5.77 11.79 3.01
C ASN A 122 5.01 11.00 4.10
N PRO A 123 5.00 11.48 5.34
CA PRO A 123 4.35 10.79 6.46
C PRO A 123 2.83 10.65 6.30
N GLU A 124 2.20 11.54 5.52
CA GLU A 124 0.77 11.47 5.21
C GLU A 124 0.44 10.42 4.16
N ARG A 125 1.46 9.85 3.51
CA ARG A 125 1.34 8.84 2.46
C ARG A 125 0.52 9.27 1.27
N SER A 126 0.47 10.58 0.99
CA SER A 126 -0.19 11.12 -0.18
C SER A 126 0.42 10.54 -1.45
N SER A 127 -0.41 10.24 -2.45
CA SER A 127 0.04 9.66 -3.71
C SER A 127 0.34 10.76 -4.72
N SER A 128 1.26 10.47 -5.66
CA SER A 128 1.43 11.26 -6.88
C SER A 128 0.10 11.42 -7.63
N GLY A 129 -0.12 12.58 -8.23
CA GLY A 129 -1.30 12.86 -9.04
C GLY A 129 -1.31 12.14 -10.39
N SER A 130 -0.15 11.76 -10.92
CA SER A 130 -0.06 11.12 -12.24
C SER A 130 0.73 9.82 -12.27
N HIS A 131 1.66 9.59 -11.34
CA HIS A 131 2.47 8.38 -11.36
C HIS A 131 1.72 7.17 -10.81
N PHE A 132 1.79 6.09 -11.56
CA PHE A 132 1.30 4.80 -11.12
C PHE A 132 2.24 3.68 -11.57
N TYR A 133 2.10 2.52 -10.97
CA TYR A 133 2.85 1.33 -11.36
C TYR A 133 1.96 0.10 -11.39
N ILE A 134 2.38 -0.87 -12.21
CA ILE A 134 1.78 -2.20 -12.28
C ILE A 134 2.74 -3.17 -11.61
N VAL A 135 2.24 -3.90 -10.64
CA VAL A 135 3.04 -4.85 -9.85
C VAL A 135 3.36 -6.08 -10.70
N GLN A 136 4.65 -6.38 -10.86
CA GLN A 136 5.11 -7.68 -11.33
C GLN A 136 5.16 -8.66 -10.15
N GLY A 137 5.79 -8.23 -9.05
CA GLY A 137 5.99 -9.03 -7.85
C GLY A 137 6.86 -10.25 -8.07
N ARG A 138 7.17 -10.92 -6.98
CA ARG A 138 7.85 -12.23 -6.96
C ARG A 138 6.91 -13.27 -6.35
N ILE A 139 7.17 -14.53 -6.63
CA ILE A 139 6.47 -15.63 -5.99
C ILE A 139 7.06 -15.83 -4.59
N PHE A 140 6.22 -15.86 -3.60
CA PHE A 140 6.61 -16.17 -2.22
C PHE A 140 6.22 -17.63 -1.93
N THR A 141 7.20 -18.45 -1.59
CA THR A 141 6.93 -19.77 -0.99
C THR A 141 6.57 -19.61 0.48
N PRO A 142 5.91 -20.59 1.12
CA PRO A 142 5.60 -20.52 2.55
C PRO A 142 6.82 -20.19 3.41
N ASP A 143 7.97 -20.77 3.12
CA ASP A 143 9.22 -20.55 3.86
C ASP A 143 9.69 -19.09 3.74
N ILE A 144 9.64 -18.52 2.52
CA ILE A 144 9.99 -17.10 2.29
C ILE A 144 9.02 -16.18 3.05
N ILE A 145 7.73 -16.54 3.08
CA ILE A 145 6.72 -15.77 3.83
C ILE A 145 7.06 -15.77 5.33
N ASP A 146 7.41 -16.93 5.90
CA ASP A 146 7.76 -17.05 7.30
C ASP A 146 9.04 -16.26 7.64
N GLU A 147 10.07 -16.31 6.80
CA GLU A 147 11.25 -15.48 6.95
C GLU A 147 10.95 -13.98 6.91
N GLU A 148 10.10 -13.52 5.99
CA GLU A 148 9.72 -12.10 5.90
C GLU A 148 8.87 -11.66 7.10
N ILE A 149 7.98 -12.53 7.60
CA ILE A 149 7.22 -12.28 8.84
C ILE A 149 8.19 -12.12 10.01
N GLU A 150 9.16 -13.00 10.14
CA GLU A 150 10.18 -12.94 11.19
C GLU A 150 11.00 -11.64 11.10
N LYS A 151 11.48 -11.26 9.91
CA LYS A 151 12.20 -9.99 9.70
C LYS A 151 11.36 -8.78 10.08
N ILE A 152 10.07 -8.76 9.72
CA ILE A 152 9.17 -7.67 10.09
C ILE A 152 8.96 -7.64 11.60
N ASN A 153 8.76 -8.79 12.20
CA ASN A 153 8.55 -8.92 13.64
C ASN A 153 9.78 -8.49 14.44
N ASN A 154 10.98 -8.86 14.00
CA ASN A 154 12.23 -8.44 14.62
C ASN A 154 12.42 -6.92 14.56
N LYS A 155 12.12 -6.29 13.41
CA LYS A 155 12.12 -4.83 13.28
C LYS A 155 11.12 -4.16 14.22
N ARG A 156 9.90 -4.69 14.34
CA ARG A 156 8.86 -4.17 15.24
C ARG A 156 9.27 -4.30 16.71
N TYR A 157 9.82 -5.45 17.07
CA TYR A 157 10.33 -5.69 18.43
C TYR A 157 11.43 -4.68 18.80
N THR A 158 12.44 -4.54 17.93
CA THR A 158 13.54 -3.58 18.14
C THR A 158 13.04 -2.15 18.24
N ALA A 159 12.13 -1.73 17.36
CA ALA A 159 11.55 -0.38 17.40
C ALA A 159 10.76 -0.13 18.70
N LEU A 160 10.02 -1.12 19.18
CA LEU A 160 9.28 -1.03 20.44
C LEU A 160 10.23 -0.96 21.63
N PHE A 161 11.25 -1.81 21.67
CA PHE A 161 12.28 -1.81 22.72
C PHE A 161 13.00 -0.46 22.78
N ASN A 162 13.47 0.06 21.66
CA ASN A 162 14.15 1.35 21.59
C ASN A 162 13.25 2.50 22.08
N ARG A 163 11.97 2.48 21.74
CA ARG A 163 11.00 3.47 22.21
C ARG A 163 10.82 3.42 23.73
N LEU A 164 10.72 2.23 24.31
CA LEU A 164 10.61 2.05 25.76
C LEU A 164 11.90 2.43 26.47
N GLN A 165 13.05 2.07 25.89
CA GLN A 165 14.36 2.46 26.40
C GLN A 165 14.53 3.99 26.41
N GLN A 166 14.13 4.68 25.35
CA GLN A 166 14.15 6.13 25.26
C GLN A 166 13.27 6.79 26.33
N ALA A 167 12.09 6.20 26.60
CA ALA A 167 11.21 6.69 27.67
C ALA A 167 11.84 6.57 29.08
N CYS A 168 12.80 5.66 29.27
CA CYS A 168 13.52 5.43 30.53
C CYS A 168 14.93 6.01 30.53
N GLU A 169 15.30 6.86 29.56
CA GLU A 169 16.66 7.36 29.37
C GLU A 169 17.18 8.09 30.64
N GLY A 170 16.32 8.86 31.31
CA GLY A 170 16.68 9.55 32.56
C GLY A 170 17.01 8.60 33.71
N GLU A 171 16.29 7.48 33.84
CA GLU A 171 16.59 6.47 34.86
C GLU A 171 17.87 5.70 34.52
N ILE A 172 18.05 5.36 33.26
CA ILE A 172 19.27 4.70 32.76
C ILE A 172 20.48 5.56 33.09
N LEU A 173 20.47 6.85 32.74
CA LEU A 173 21.54 7.78 33.00
C LEU A 173 21.83 7.93 34.49
N LYS A 174 20.77 8.02 35.31
CA LYS A 174 20.91 8.11 36.78
C LYS A 174 21.65 6.90 37.35
N TYR A 175 21.30 5.68 36.94
CA TYR A 175 21.96 4.48 37.46
C TYR A 175 23.36 4.31 36.89
N GLN A 176 23.62 4.73 35.66
CA GLN A 176 24.96 4.76 35.07
C GLN A 176 25.90 5.71 35.84
N LEU A 177 25.46 6.93 36.13
CA LEU A 177 26.24 7.92 36.86
C LEU A 177 26.48 7.49 38.32
N ALA A 178 25.55 6.76 38.93
CA ALA A 178 25.72 6.20 40.26
C ALA A 178 26.55 4.90 40.30
N ASN A 179 26.97 4.36 39.16
CA ASN A 179 27.58 3.03 39.02
C ASN A 179 26.72 1.91 39.66
N ASP A 180 25.38 2.07 39.66
CA ASP A 180 24.42 1.11 40.23
C ASP A 180 24.02 0.10 39.16
N TYR A 181 24.94 -0.83 38.90
CA TYR A 181 24.77 -1.85 37.87
C TYR A 181 23.62 -2.83 38.17
N GLU A 182 23.31 -3.05 39.44
CA GLU A 182 22.21 -3.93 39.84
C GLU A 182 20.86 -3.34 39.40
N LYS A 183 20.60 -2.07 39.71
CA LYS A 183 19.36 -1.40 39.26
C LYS A 183 19.30 -1.24 37.75
N LEU A 184 20.44 -1.03 37.11
CA LEU A 184 20.50 -0.97 35.63
C LEU A 184 20.11 -2.32 35.00
N MET A 185 20.56 -3.43 35.55
CA MET A 185 20.18 -4.77 35.11
C MET A 185 18.69 -5.03 35.34
N GLN A 186 18.15 -4.73 36.52
CA GLN A 186 16.71 -4.87 36.83
C GLN A 186 15.85 -4.02 35.89
N LEU A 187 16.26 -2.80 35.57
CA LEU A 187 15.56 -1.95 34.61
C LEU A 187 15.56 -2.54 33.21
N ASN A 188 16.70 -3.06 32.74
CA ASN A 188 16.80 -3.70 31.42
C ASN A 188 15.94 -4.96 31.33
N GLU A 189 15.90 -5.79 32.37
CA GLU A 189 15.03 -6.96 32.45
C GLU A 189 13.56 -6.55 32.37
N LYS A 190 13.14 -5.57 33.15
CA LYS A 190 11.79 -5.01 33.12
C LYS A 190 11.42 -4.46 31.75
N LEU A 191 12.34 -3.76 31.09
CA LEU A 191 12.15 -3.25 29.71
C LEU A 191 11.96 -4.40 28.72
N SER A 192 12.78 -5.45 28.83
CA SER A 192 12.67 -6.64 27.98
C SER A 192 11.33 -7.35 28.15
N ASP A 193 10.89 -7.57 29.37
CA ASP A 193 9.62 -8.23 29.65
C ASP A 193 8.42 -7.39 29.21
N THR A 194 8.46 -6.09 29.48
CA THR A 194 7.43 -5.15 29.00
C THR A 194 7.36 -5.14 27.47
N THR A 195 8.52 -5.13 26.80
CA THR A 195 8.59 -5.19 25.35
C THR A 195 7.97 -6.48 24.83
N ARG A 196 8.25 -7.63 25.44
CA ARG A 196 7.70 -8.93 25.05
C ARG A 196 6.18 -8.96 25.17
N LEU A 197 5.64 -8.48 26.30
CA LEU A 197 4.19 -8.42 26.51
C LEU A 197 3.47 -7.55 25.51
N LEU A 198 3.99 -6.34 25.25
CA LEU A 198 3.41 -5.42 24.27
C LEU A 198 3.58 -5.92 22.84
N PHE A 199 4.73 -6.54 22.54
CA PHE A 199 5.00 -7.09 21.22
C PHE A 199 4.04 -8.22 20.85
N ASP A 200 3.64 -9.08 21.78
CA ASP A 200 2.68 -10.15 21.54
C ASP A 200 1.32 -9.65 21.03
N GLN A 201 0.97 -8.40 21.35
CA GLN A 201 -0.26 -7.75 20.89
C GLN A 201 -0.14 -7.19 19.46
N VAL A 202 1.07 -6.83 19.03
CA VAL A 202 1.31 -6.12 17.76
C VAL A 202 2.10 -6.93 16.74
N LYS A 203 2.57 -8.13 17.08
CA LYS A 203 3.32 -8.98 16.16
C LYS A 203 2.49 -9.38 14.96
N LEU A 204 3.11 -9.35 13.79
CA LEU A 204 2.48 -9.80 12.55
C LEU A 204 2.23 -11.31 12.60
N LYS A 205 0.98 -11.70 12.36
CA LYS A 205 0.55 -13.08 12.15
C LYS A 205 -0.26 -13.09 10.87
N LEU A 206 0.09 -13.95 9.92
CA LEU A 206 -0.72 -14.17 8.73
C LEU A 206 -1.61 -15.40 8.95
N PRO A 207 -2.95 -15.26 8.88
CA PRO A 207 -3.87 -16.39 8.82
C PRO A 207 -3.54 -17.31 7.63
N GLY A 208 -3.83 -18.62 7.76
CA GLY A 208 -3.55 -19.60 6.71
C GLY A 208 -4.13 -19.24 5.34
N GLU A 209 -5.34 -18.65 5.31
CA GLU A 209 -5.99 -18.18 4.08
C GLU A 209 -5.22 -17.06 3.36
N GLN A 210 -4.52 -16.21 4.09
CA GLN A 210 -3.70 -15.13 3.50
C GLN A 210 -2.32 -15.59 3.04
N ARG A 211 -1.90 -16.79 3.46
CA ARG A 211 -0.65 -17.41 2.98
C ARG A 211 -0.80 -18.07 1.62
N ALA A 212 -2.02 -18.40 1.22
CA ALA A 212 -2.34 -19.10 -0.02
C ALA A 212 -2.72 -18.15 -1.19
N ALA A 213 -2.79 -16.84 -0.95
CA ALA A 213 -3.18 -15.82 -1.92
C ALA A 213 -1.96 -15.18 -2.57
#